data_93579466079dca606c47fcbff0665ab1
#
_entry.id   93579466079dca606c47fcbff0665ab1
#
_cell.length_a   1.000
_cell.length_b   1.000
_cell.length_c   1.000
_cell.angle_alpha   90.00
_cell.angle_beta   90.00
_cell.angle_gamma   90.00
#
_symmetry.space_group_name_H-M   'P 1'
#
loop_
_entity.id
_entity.type
_entity.pdbx_description
1 polymer ?
#
loop_
_entity_poly.entity_id
_entity_poly.type
_entity_poly.pdbx_seq_one_letter_code
_entity_poly.pdbx_strand_id
1 'polypeptide(L)' 'MTPEDAQQLQAYIQGIAKILYKNTSAGDLVSLETIEKSVRQQMLEHVSPQVALFLSNKPRVQPKAERDI' A
#
# COMPACT_ATOMS: atom_id res chain seq x y z
N MET A 1 -15.90 6.70 -0.11
CA MET A 1 -14.91 6.92 -1.19
C MET A 1 -15.66 7.07 -2.50
N THR A 2 -15.31 8.09 -3.27
CA THR A 2 -15.96 8.29 -4.56
C THR A 2 -15.51 7.25 -5.57
N PRO A 3 -16.32 7.01 -6.62
CA PRO A 3 -15.89 6.07 -7.67
C PRO A 3 -14.59 6.48 -8.35
N GLU A 4 -14.39 7.79 -8.54
CA GLU A 4 -13.13 8.27 -9.13
C GLU A 4 -11.93 7.96 -8.25
N ASP A 5 -12.06 8.21 -6.96
CA ASP A 5 -10.99 7.92 -6.01
C ASP A 5 -10.70 6.43 -5.95
N ALA A 6 -11.75 5.60 -5.98
CA ALA A 6 -11.58 4.16 -5.94
C ALA A 6 -10.83 3.67 -7.18
N GLN A 7 -11.14 4.23 -8.35
CA GLN A 7 -10.44 3.86 -9.58
C GLN A 7 -8.98 4.27 -9.54
N GLN A 8 -8.70 5.47 -9.07
CA GLN A 8 -7.31 5.92 -8.94
C GLN A 8 -6.54 5.07 -7.95
N LEU A 9 -7.16 4.78 -6.82
CA LEU A 9 -6.52 3.95 -5.81
C LEU A 9 -6.21 2.57 -6.38
N GLN A 10 -7.15 1.99 -7.12
CA GLN A 10 -6.93 0.69 -7.72
C GLN A 10 -5.76 0.72 -8.70
N ALA A 11 -5.66 1.76 -9.51
CA ALA A 11 -4.55 1.89 -10.45
C ALA A 11 -3.21 1.97 -9.73
N TYR A 12 -3.14 2.75 -8.65
CA TYR A 12 -1.91 2.86 -7.87
C TYR A 12 -1.57 1.55 -7.19
N ILE A 13 -2.58 0.86 -6.66
CA ILE A 13 -2.37 -0.44 -6.02
C ILE A 13 -1.82 -1.44 -7.04
N GLN A 14 -2.34 -1.44 -8.26
CA GLN A 14 -1.82 -2.32 -9.30
C GLN A 14 -0.36 -2.00 -9.61
N GLY A 15 -0.01 -0.72 -9.62
CA GLY A 15 1.38 -0.31 -9.82
C GLY A 15 2.28 -0.80 -8.70
N ILE A 16 1.83 -0.63 -7.47
CA ILE A 16 2.57 -1.12 -6.31
C ILE A 16 2.73 -2.64 -6.39
N ALA A 17 1.64 -3.35 -6.67
CA ALA A 17 1.66 -4.80 -6.73
C ALA A 17 2.64 -5.30 -7.80
N LYS A 18 2.69 -4.63 -8.95
CA LYS A 18 3.62 -4.98 -10.01
C LYS A 18 5.06 -4.89 -9.54
N ILE A 19 5.39 -3.80 -8.86
CA ILE A 19 6.76 -3.58 -8.39
C ILE A 19 7.12 -4.60 -7.33
N LEU A 20 6.22 -4.86 -6.41
CA LEU A 20 6.48 -5.82 -5.34
C LEU A 20 6.62 -7.22 -5.89
N TYR A 21 5.79 -7.59 -6.85
CA TYR A 21 5.89 -8.90 -7.48
C TYR A 21 7.22 -9.05 -8.20
N LYS A 22 7.63 -8.02 -8.92
CA LYS A 22 8.91 -8.01 -9.63
C LYS A 22 10.07 -8.23 -8.68
N ASN A 23 9.97 -7.77 -7.45
CA ASN A 23 11.03 -7.89 -6.45
C ASN A 23 10.86 -9.09 -5.54
N THR A 24 9.88 -9.95 -5.81
CA THR A 24 9.69 -11.19 -5.05
C THR A 24 10.66 -12.23 -5.58
N SER A 25 11.39 -12.89 -4.69
CA SER A 25 12.40 -13.86 -5.11
C SER A 25 11.74 -15.08 -5.75
N ALA A 26 12.49 -15.76 -6.63
CA ALA A 26 11.97 -16.94 -7.32
C ALA A 26 11.57 -18.03 -6.33
N GLY A 27 12.30 -18.14 -5.21
CA GLY A 27 11.97 -19.14 -4.20
C GLY A 27 10.63 -18.88 -3.52
N ASP A 28 10.22 -17.63 -3.48
CA ASP A 28 8.93 -17.25 -2.87
C ASP A 28 7.78 -17.32 -3.85
N LEU A 29 8.04 -17.58 -5.13
CA LEU A 29 7.00 -17.68 -6.15
C LEU A 29 6.44 -19.09 -6.31
N VAL A 30 6.81 -20.02 -5.42
CA VAL A 30 6.42 -21.42 -5.56
C VAL A 30 4.97 -21.69 -5.18
N SER A 31 4.35 -20.84 -4.38
CA SER A 31 2.96 -21.02 -4.00
C SER A 31 2.33 -19.66 -3.76
N LEU A 32 0.99 -19.63 -3.82
CA LEU A 32 0.25 -18.40 -3.53
C LEU A 32 0.52 -17.92 -2.11
N GLU A 33 0.66 -18.85 -1.20
CA GLU A 33 0.90 -18.52 0.20
C GLU A 33 2.24 -17.81 0.40
N THR A 34 3.30 -18.32 -0.23
CA THR A 34 4.62 -17.69 -0.10
C THR A 34 4.67 -16.36 -0.84
N ILE A 35 3.98 -16.23 -1.97
CA ILE A 35 3.88 -14.96 -2.67
C ILE A 35 3.21 -13.92 -1.77
N GLU A 36 2.09 -14.28 -1.18
CA GLU A 36 1.35 -13.36 -0.33
C GLU A 36 2.17 -12.91 0.87
N LYS A 37 2.87 -13.85 1.49
CA LYS A 37 3.70 -13.55 2.65
C LYS A 37 4.83 -12.58 2.28
N SER A 38 5.49 -12.84 1.16
CA SER A 38 6.59 -12.00 0.70
C SER A 38 6.11 -10.60 0.34
N VAL A 39 4.97 -10.50 -0.36
CA VAL A 39 4.42 -9.21 -0.74
C VAL A 39 4.01 -8.42 0.51
N ARG A 40 3.41 -9.09 1.47
CA ARG A 40 3.00 -8.43 2.72
C ARG A 40 4.22 -7.88 3.46
N GLN A 41 5.31 -8.64 3.49
CA GLN A 41 6.52 -8.16 4.14
C GLN A 41 7.10 -6.95 3.43
N GLN A 42 7.12 -6.97 2.11
CA GLN A 42 7.58 -5.82 1.34
C GLN A 42 6.71 -4.59 1.58
N MET A 43 5.40 -4.78 1.72
CA MET A 43 4.50 -3.69 2.06
C MET A 43 4.90 -3.06 3.39
N LEU A 44 5.19 -3.89 4.39
CA LEU A 44 5.57 -3.38 5.70
C LEU A 44 6.94 -2.70 5.69
N GLU A 45 7.83 -3.14 4.82
CA GLU A 45 9.18 -2.59 4.77
C GLU A 45 9.27 -1.32 3.93
N HIS A 46 8.50 -1.24 2.86
CA HIS A 46 8.71 -0.18 1.87
C HIS A 46 7.52 0.73 1.69
N VAL A 47 6.30 0.23 1.83
CA VAL A 47 5.11 1.03 1.56
C VAL A 47 4.60 1.70 2.84
N SER A 48 4.41 0.93 3.90
CA SER A 48 3.85 1.46 5.13
C SER A 48 4.67 2.60 5.72
N PRO A 49 6.02 2.52 5.75
CA PRO A 49 6.80 3.66 6.25
C PRO A 49 6.63 4.91 5.42
N GLN A 50 6.49 4.77 4.10
CA GLN A 50 6.30 5.94 3.25
C GLN A 50 4.94 6.58 3.47
N VAL A 51 3.90 5.77 3.69
CA VAL A 51 2.58 6.29 3.99
C VAL A 51 2.61 7.02 5.34
N ALA A 52 3.26 6.43 6.33
CA ALA A 52 3.37 7.06 7.64
C ALA A 52 4.12 8.39 7.55
N LEU A 53 5.22 8.43 6.79
CA LEU A 53 5.99 9.64 6.59
C LEU A 53 5.16 10.71 5.90
N PHE A 54 4.43 10.33 4.87
CA PHE A 54 3.55 11.26 4.15
C PHE A 54 2.53 11.89 5.12
N LEU A 55 1.90 11.06 5.93
CA LEU A 55 0.89 11.54 6.87
C LEU A 55 1.50 12.43 7.95
N SER A 56 2.72 12.12 8.37
CA SER A 56 3.41 12.92 9.39
C SER A 56 3.74 14.31 8.88
N ASN A 57 3.98 14.45 7.58
CA ASN A 57 4.36 15.72 6.98
C ASN A 57 3.18 16.54 6.52
N LYS A 58 1.96 16.00 6.59
CA LYS A 58 0.78 16.74 6.20
C LYS A 58 0.40 17.75 7.26
N PRO A 59 -0.03 18.94 6.88
CA PRO A 59 -0.60 19.88 7.86
C PRO A 59 -1.83 19.29 8.49
N ARG A 60 -2.01 19.49 9.77
CA ARG A 60 -3.21 19.04 10.46
C ARG A 60 -4.39 19.87 10.07
N VAL A 61 -5.35 19.19 9.62
CA VAL A 61 -6.62 19.82 9.31
C VAL A 61 -7.63 19.32 10.28
N GLN A 62 -8.24 19.21 10.77
CA GLN A 62 -9.03 18.55 11.44
C GLN A 62 -10.00 18.19 11.57
N PRO A 63 -10.16 17.62 11.47
CA PRO A 63 -10.82 16.95 11.48
C PRO A 63 -11.72 16.53 11.84
N LYS A 64 -12.14 16.76 11.54
CA LYS A 64 -12.96 16.38 11.85
C LYS A 64 -13.44 15.45 11.81
N ALA A 65 -13.23 15.41 11.61
CA ALA A 65 -13.50 14.57 11.56
C ALA A 65 -13.38 13.73 11.70
N GLU A 66 -13.14 13.89 11.81
CA GLU A 66 -12.96 13.21 11.95
C GLU A 66 -13.22 12.52 12.41
N ARG A 67 -13.46 12.76 12.47
CA ARG A 67 -13.78 12.30 12.91
C ARG A 67 -14.37 11.60 12.97
N ASP A 68 -14.41 11.83 12.70
CA ASP A 68 -14.86 11.41 12.66
C ASP A 68 -14.86 10.75 12.59
N ILE A 69 -14.81 10.87 12.40
CA ILE A 69 -14.78 10.42 12.34
C ILE A 69 -15.02 9.93 12.43
#